data_d5f21ea0a09d92b2a66505ef012720d8
#
_entry.id   d5f21ea0a09d92b2a66505ef012720d8
#
_cell.length_a   1.000
_cell.length_b   1.000
_cell.length_c   1.000
_cell.angle_alpha   90.00
_cell.angle_beta   90.00
_cell.angle_gamma   90.00
#
_symmetry.space_group_name_H-M   'P 1'
#
loop_
_entity.id
_entity.type
_entity.pdbx_description
1 polymer ?
#
loop_
_entity_poly.entity_id
_entity_poly.type
_entity_poly.pdbx_seq_one_letter_code
_entity_poly.pdbx_strand_id
1 'polypeptide(L)'
;MPQVTHHEQYILRVTAGATYNTAEHQDVHVNTEKPIHISSDLIDAKIHMRIRDYRGLPHGSPSTSPYFSTPQHPYDRYSISFSFTPKHDIHGHHLVFGNDFDHPIRDRLPPLFDKAFGIVKWWIDPGLDGDVYGDEPYLYGALLSSINVLRIGDKGSKTHGKEEEGSKQEPVVYEEGAFGSGEEVRKQHNLPSTAAARQKHFLNEEHRKSYVFEAGREHQCDFFNPYLDFNEFALKIGYGMPAISIIGSWDGQPLRYVLKNRETNKELFVIVISLIPTKEAKKKGVKEPEEKLEEVHKEEVGGADDELD
;
A
#
# COMPACT_ATOMS: atom_id res chain seq x y z
N MET A 1 -25.36 -25.20 11.83
CA MET A 1 -25.36 -24.54 10.52
C MET A 1 -23.89 -24.44 10.11
N PRO A 2 -23.47 -24.82 8.90
CA PRO A 2 -22.09 -24.61 8.46
C PRO A 2 -21.80 -23.11 8.52
N GLN A 3 -20.70 -22.74 9.15
CA GLN A 3 -20.21 -21.37 9.12
C GLN A 3 -19.83 -21.06 7.67
N VAL A 4 -20.53 -20.10 7.07
CA VAL A 4 -20.19 -19.56 5.74
C VAL A 4 -18.84 -18.88 5.91
N THR A 5 -17.84 -19.41 5.22
CA THR A 5 -16.49 -18.82 5.26
C THR A 5 -16.53 -17.42 4.65
N HIS A 6 -15.83 -16.45 5.22
CA HIS A 6 -15.92 -15.04 4.83
C HIS A 6 -15.60 -14.81 3.35
N HIS A 7 -14.73 -15.62 2.73
CA HIS A 7 -14.42 -15.57 1.30
C HIS A 7 -15.58 -15.99 0.37
N GLU A 8 -16.65 -16.59 0.89
CA GLU A 8 -17.88 -16.82 0.10
C GLU A 8 -18.76 -15.57 0.01
N GLN A 9 -18.49 -14.57 0.87
CA GLN A 9 -19.26 -13.33 0.93
C GLN A 9 -18.68 -12.24 0.05
N TYR A 10 -17.37 -12.21 -0.12
CA TYR A 10 -16.65 -11.15 -0.82
C TYR A 10 -15.57 -11.70 -1.75
N ILE A 11 -15.30 -10.95 -2.81
CA ILE A 11 -14.11 -11.08 -3.62
C ILE A 11 -13.29 -9.79 -3.52
N LEU A 12 -11.97 -9.90 -3.62
CA LEU A 12 -11.08 -8.75 -3.59
C LEU A 12 -11.01 -8.10 -4.97
N ARG A 13 -10.93 -6.78 -5.02
CA ARG A 13 -10.46 -6.02 -6.18
C ARG A 13 -9.34 -5.10 -5.73
N VAL A 14 -8.24 -5.10 -6.48
CA VAL A 14 -7.12 -4.20 -6.21
C VAL A 14 -6.97 -3.28 -7.39
N THR A 15 -6.94 -1.98 -7.13
CA THR A 15 -6.67 -0.94 -8.12
C THR A 15 -5.55 -0.03 -7.63
N ALA A 16 -4.85 0.64 -8.55
CA ALA A 16 -3.82 1.61 -8.18
C ALA A 16 -3.81 2.79 -9.17
N GLY A 17 -3.49 3.97 -8.64
CA GLY A 17 -3.41 5.21 -9.40
C GLY A 17 -2.56 6.28 -8.72
N ALA A 18 -2.43 7.43 -9.36
CA ALA A 18 -1.63 8.55 -8.86
C ALA A 18 -2.35 9.35 -7.77
N THR A 19 -3.68 9.28 -7.70
CA THR A 19 -4.53 10.09 -6.83
C THR A 19 -5.60 9.24 -6.15
N TYR A 20 -6.39 9.82 -5.27
CA TYR A 20 -7.55 9.15 -4.66
C TYR A 20 -8.70 8.92 -5.64
N ASN A 21 -8.69 9.52 -6.83
CA ASN A 21 -9.73 9.32 -7.84
C ASN A 21 -9.66 7.92 -8.44
N THR A 22 -10.47 7.00 -7.92
CA THR A 22 -10.50 5.59 -8.35
C THR A 22 -10.95 5.40 -9.80
N ALA A 23 -11.63 6.38 -10.41
CA ALA A 23 -11.99 6.33 -11.82
C ALA A 23 -10.77 6.38 -12.76
N GLU A 24 -9.64 6.90 -12.28
CA GLU A 24 -8.36 6.96 -13.00
C GLU A 24 -7.43 5.80 -12.67
N HIS A 25 -7.84 4.92 -11.76
CA HIS A 25 -7.04 3.78 -11.36
C HIS A 25 -7.02 2.68 -12.43
N GLN A 26 -5.92 1.96 -12.46
CA GLN A 26 -5.77 0.73 -13.23
C GLN A 26 -6.06 -0.47 -12.32
N ASP A 27 -6.68 -1.53 -12.87
CA ASP A 27 -6.81 -2.81 -12.16
C ASP A 27 -5.41 -3.44 -11.99
N VAL A 28 -5.11 -3.87 -10.77
CA VAL A 28 -3.85 -4.56 -10.45
C VAL A 28 -4.02 -6.05 -10.64
N HIS A 29 -3.27 -6.64 -11.58
CA HIS A 29 -3.15 -8.09 -11.70
C HIS A 29 -2.27 -8.64 -10.58
N VAL A 30 -2.90 -8.97 -9.45
CA VAL A 30 -2.23 -9.48 -8.24
C VAL A 30 -1.44 -10.77 -8.56
N ASN A 31 -0.28 -10.95 -7.93
CA ASN A 31 0.60 -12.11 -8.08
C ASN A 31 1.23 -12.28 -9.47
N THR A 32 1.16 -11.28 -10.33
CA THR A 32 1.83 -11.30 -11.64
C THR A 32 3.17 -10.58 -11.57
N GLU A 33 4.03 -10.87 -12.53
CA GLU A 33 5.33 -10.21 -12.70
C GLU A 33 5.19 -8.83 -13.35
N LYS A 34 4.05 -8.54 -13.98
CA LYS A 34 3.81 -7.27 -14.66
C LYS A 34 3.45 -6.16 -13.66
N PRO A 35 4.26 -5.10 -13.54
CA PRO A 35 3.96 -3.97 -12.66
C PRO A 35 2.84 -3.09 -13.21
N ILE A 36 2.17 -2.38 -12.31
CA ILE A 36 1.41 -1.19 -12.66
C ILE A 36 2.37 -0.01 -12.73
N HIS A 37 2.28 0.75 -13.82
CA HIS A 37 3.06 1.97 -14.01
C HIS A 37 2.22 3.19 -13.64
N ILE A 38 2.74 4.00 -12.74
CA ILE A 38 2.15 5.28 -12.34
C ILE A 38 3.15 6.38 -12.67
N SER A 39 2.72 7.36 -13.46
CA SER A 39 3.49 8.55 -13.76
C SER A 39 2.67 9.78 -13.45
N SER A 40 3.23 10.71 -12.70
CA SER A 40 2.65 11.99 -12.32
C SER A 40 3.70 13.08 -12.38
N ASP A 41 3.33 14.32 -12.07
CA ASP A 41 4.30 15.43 -11.94
C ASP A 41 5.28 15.23 -10.77
N LEU A 42 4.98 14.33 -9.84
CA LEU A 42 5.75 14.10 -8.63
C LEU A 42 6.74 12.94 -8.77
N ILE A 43 6.30 11.83 -9.37
CA ILE A 43 7.10 10.61 -9.48
C ILE A 43 6.81 9.82 -10.76
N ASP A 44 7.76 8.93 -11.10
CA ASP A 44 7.52 7.75 -11.90
C ASP A 44 7.66 6.52 -10.99
N ALA A 45 6.66 5.63 -10.98
CA ALA A 45 6.63 4.46 -10.11
C ALA A 45 6.17 3.20 -10.85
N LYS A 46 6.65 2.05 -10.36
CA LYS A 46 6.20 0.71 -10.75
C LYS A 46 5.77 -0.02 -9.49
N ILE A 47 4.59 -0.62 -9.51
CA ILE A 47 4.00 -1.27 -8.33
C ILE A 47 3.65 -2.71 -8.65
N HIS A 48 4.03 -3.61 -7.75
CA HIS A 48 3.58 -5.00 -7.71
C HIS A 48 2.80 -5.25 -6.43
N MET A 49 1.65 -5.89 -6.54
CA MET A 49 0.88 -6.35 -5.40
C MET A 49 0.84 -7.87 -5.39
N ARG A 50 1.18 -8.47 -4.26
CA ARG A 50 1.12 -9.91 -4.04
C ARG A 50 0.26 -10.20 -2.82
N ILE A 51 -0.64 -11.15 -2.95
CA ILE A 51 -1.51 -11.62 -1.87
C ILE A 51 -1.50 -13.15 -1.92
N ARG A 52 -1.17 -13.78 -0.80
CA ARG A 52 -1.21 -15.24 -0.67
C ARG A 52 -2.65 -15.72 -0.74
N ASP A 53 -2.89 -16.81 -1.47
CA ASP A 53 -4.21 -17.42 -1.66
C ASP A 53 -5.26 -16.47 -2.26
N TYR A 54 -4.82 -15.56 -3.15
CA TYR A 54 -5.65 -14.52 -3.74
C TYR A 54 -6.86 -15.06 -4.49
N ARG A 55 -8.01 -14.48 -4.19
CA ARG A 55 -9.29 -14.74 -4.85
C ARG A 55 -9.98 -13.42 -5.14
N GLY A 56 -9.80 -12.92 -6.36
CA GLY A 56 -10.29 -11.59 -6.67
C GLY A 56 -10.27 -11.24 -8.14
N LEU A 57 -10.42 -9.96 -8.38
CA LEU A 57 -10.45 -9.32 -9.70
C LEU A 57 -9.13 -8.58 -9.97
N PRO A 58 -8.73 -8.45 -11.24
CA PRO A 58 -9.36 -9.04 -12.42
C PRO A 58 -9.20 -10.57 -12.46
N HIS A 59 -10.14 -11.22 -13.11
CA HIS A 59 -10.04 -12.67 -13.33
C HIS A 59 -8.75 -13.02 -14.08
N GLY A 60 -8.14 -14.15 -13.72
CA GLY A 60 -6.87 -14.60 -14.30
C GLY A 60 -5.64 -14.19 -13.48
N SER A 61 -5.81 -13.41 -12.39
CA SER A 61 -4.74 -13.21 -11.40
C SER A 61 -4.41 -14.56 -10.74
N PRO A 62 -3.12 -14.96 -10.66
CA PRO A 62 -2.72 -16.19 -9.96
C PRO A 62 -3.13 -16.17 -8.49
N SER A 63 -3.46 -17.32 -7.93
CA SER A 63 -3.81 -17.44 -6.51
C SER A 63 -2.63 -17.20 -5.57
N THR A 64 -1.39 -17.39 -6.05
CA THR A 64 -0.17 -17.16 -5.28
C THR A 64 0.97 -16.72 -6.18
N SER A 65 2.07 -16.30 -5.59
CA SER A 65 3.29 -15.90 -6.27
C SER A 65 4.47 -16.75 -5.77
N PRO A 66 5.48 -17.06 -6.63
CA PRO A 66 6.75 -17.67 -6.21
C PRO A 66 7.43 -16.90 -5.06
N TYR A 67 7.19 -15.62 -4.93
CA TYR A 67 7.67 -14.77 -3.82
C TYR A 67 7.45 -15.41 -2.45
N PHE A 68 6.25 -15.98 -2.20
CA PHE A 68 5.91 -16.60 -0.92
C PHE A 68 6.56 -17.97 -0.68
N SER A 69 7.24 -18.52 -1.68
CA SER A 69 7.98 -19.77 -1.58
C SER A 69 9.48 -19.55 -1.30
N THR A 70 9.91 -18.28 -1.27
CA THR A 70 11.31 -17.95 -0.94
C THR A 70 11.56 -18.07 0.56
N PRO A 71 12.80 -18.39 0.98
CA PRO A 71 13.14 -18.53 2.41
C PRO A 71 12.88 -17.26 3.25
N GLN A 72 12.80 -16.09 2.62
CA GLN A 72 12.60 -14.81 3.29
C GLN A 72 11.12 -14.55 3.59
N HIS A 73 10.18 -15.12 2.80
CA HIS A 73 8.76 -14.76 2.82
C HIS A 73 7.79 -15.93 3.08
N PRO A 74 8.16 -16.99 3.83
CA PRO A 74 7.30 -18.17 3.98
C PRO A 74 6.05 -17.91 4.81
N TYR A 75 6.06 -16.86 5.63
CA TYR A 75 4.96 -16.50 6.54
C TYR A 75 4.20 -15.26 6.11
N ASP A 76 4.71 -14.50 5.13
CA ASP A 76 4.07 -13.28 4.69
C ASP A 76 2.74 -13.56 4.00
N ARG A 77 1.76 -12.71 4.27
CA ARG A 77 0.41 -12.80 3.72
C ARG A 77 0.25 -11.97 2.48
N TYR A 78 0.99 -10.87 2.38
CA TYR A 78 1.01 -10.00 1.22
C TYR A 78 2.33 -9.23 1.13
N SER A 79 2.57 -8.67 -0.05
CA SER A 79 3.66 -7.76 -0.32
C SER A 79 3.18 -6.65 -1.25
N ILE A 80 3.61 -5.44 -0.96
CA ILE A 80 3.52 -4.27 -1.84
C ILE A 80 4.96 -3.89 -2.17
N SER A 81 5.45 -4.35 -3.32
CA SER A 81 6.76 -3.98 -3.82
C SER A 81 6.61 -2.86 -4.82
N PHE A 82 7.43 -1.83 -4.69
CA PHE A 82 7.40 -0.72 -5.63
C PHE A 82 8.78 -0.12 -5.85
N SER A 83 9.02 0.35 -7.06
CA SER A 83 10.10 1.29 -7.30
C SER A 83 9.53 2.66 -7.62
N PHE A 84 10.25 3.69 -7.24
CA PHE A 84 9.89 5.06 -7.58
C PHE A 84 11.12 5.94 -7.82
N THR A 85 10.95 6.89 -8.74
CA THR A 85 11.93 7.91 -9.06
C THR A 85 11.27 9.27 -8.84
N PRO A 86 11.67 10.03 -7.82
CA PRO A 86 11.15 11.37 -7.59
C PRO A 86 11.52 12.30 -8.75
N LYS A 87 10.63 13.20 -9.15
CA LYS A 87 10.89 14.28 -10.12
C LYS A 87 11.46 15.54 -9.48
N HIS A 88 11.29 15.65 -8.15
CA HIS A 88 11.84 16.69 -7.29
C HIS A 88 12.44 16.05 -6.05
N ASP A 89 13.39 16.72 -5.42
CA ASP A 89 13.94 16.26 -4.14
C ASP A 89 12.85 16.23 -3.06
N ILE A 90 12.80 15.14 -2.28
CA ILE A 90 11.85 14.97 -1.19
C ILE A 90 12.64 14.63 0.08
N HIS A 91 12.50 15.43 1.14
CA HIS A 91 13.11 15.09 2.43
C HIS A 91 12.51 13.81 3.01
N GLY A 92 13.36 12.94 3.55
CA GLY A 92 12.94 11.65 4.08
C GLY A 92 11.94 11.74 5.23
N HIS A 93 11.92 12.88 5.95
CA HIS A 93 10.90 13.14 6.97
C HIS A 93 9.51 13.35 6.38
N HIS A 94 9.42 13.85 5.16
CA HIS A 94 8.13 14.19 4.54
C HIS A 94 7.47 13.01 3.81
N LEU A 95 8.23 11.96 3.47
CA LEU A 95 7.67 10.82 2.74
C LEU A 95 7.15 9.76 3.72
N VAL A 96 5.85 9.52 3.67
CA VAL A 96 5.15 8.57 4.54
C VAL A 96 4.44 7.51 3.70
N PHE A 97 4.34 6.30 4.28
CA PHE A 97 3.63 5.17 3.68
C PHE A 97 2.74 4.51 4.73
N GLY A 98 1.54 4.14 4.34
CA GLY A 98 0.60 3.47 5.24
C GLY A 98 -0.84 3.54 4.73
N ASN A 99 -1.77 3.53 5.68
CA ASN A 99 -3.19 3.47 5.41
C ASN A 99 -3.87 4.80 5.72
N ASP A 100 -4.88 5.13 4.94
CA ASP A 100 -5.93 6.06 5.32
C ASP A 100 -7.32 5.49 5.01
N PHE A 101 -8.33 6.14 5.54
CA PHE A 101 -9.70 5.64 5.55
C PHE A 101 -10.65 6.78 5.20
N ASP A 102 -11.78 6.46 4.55
CA ASP A 102 -12.78 7.46 4.17
C ASP A 102 -13.48 8.11 5.36
N HIS A 103 -13.64 7.33 6.42
CA HIS A 103 -14.30 7.77 7.65
C HIS A 103 -13.85 6.92 8.84
N PRO A 104 -14.07 7.40 10.09
CA PRO A 104 -13.66 6.71 11.29
C PRO A 104 -14.20 5.28 11.37
N ILE A 105 -13.33 4.34 11.77
CA ILE A 105 -13.69 2.94 11.99
C ILE A 105 -14.10 2.65 13.44
N ARG A 106 -14.01 3.66 14.34
CA ARG A 106 -14.21 3.53 15.80
C ARG A 106 -15.55 2.94 16.20
N ASP A 107 -16.62 3.29 15.48
CA ASP A 107 -17.98 2.95 15.86
C ASP A 107 -18.35 1.50 15.54
N ARG A 108 -17.47 0.80 14.81
CA ARG A 108 -17.69 -0.56 14.33
C ARG A 108 -16.69 -1.58 14.84
N LEU A 109 -15.55 -1.13 15.36
CA LEU A 109 -14.54 -2.03 15.89
C LEU A 109 -14.98 -2.64 17.25
N PRO A 110 -14.64 -3.91 17.50
CA PRO A 110 -14.90 -4.51 18.78
C PRO A 110 -14.28 -3.72 19.94
N PRO A 111 -14.88 -3.73 21.14
CA PRO A 111 -14.26 -3.16 22.32
C PRO A 111 -12.83 -3.70 22.50
N LEU A 112 -11.88 -2.84 22.87
CA LEU A 112 -10.45 -3.13 23.03
C LEU A 112 -9.62 -3.13 21.73
N PHE A 113 -10.19 -2.84 20.58
CA PHE A 113 -9.43 -2.76 19.34
C PHE A 113 -8.46 -1.56 19.32
N ASP A 114 -8.77 -0.50 20.08
CA ASP A 114 -7.85 0.59 20.41
C ASP A 114 -6.52 0.09 20.98
N LYS A 115 -6.59 -0.93 21.85
CA LYS A 115 -5.38 -1.59 22.39
C LYS A 115 -4.65 -2.41 21.35
N ALA A 116 -5.35 -3.00 20.38
CA ALA A 116 -4.71 -3.72 19.29
C ALA A 116 -3.86 -2.78 18.41
N PHE A 117 -4.31 -1.55 18.14
CA PHE A 117 -3.47 -0.55 17.47
C PHE A 117 -2.23 -0.17 18.29
N GLY A 118 -2.36 -0.07 19.60
CA GLY A 118 -1.23 0.09 20.51
C GLY A 118 -0.20 -1.03 20.38
N ILE A 119 -0.65 -2.28 20.23
CA ILE A 119 0.21 -3.43 20.00
C ILE A 119 0.91 -3.33 18.65
N VAL A 120 0.19 -2.96 17.58
CA VAL A 120 0.79 -2.76 16.24
C VAL A 120 1.91 -1.72 16.31
N LYS A 121 1.66 -0.56 16.93
CA LYS A 121 2.66 0.49 17.10
C LYS A 121 3.86 0.02 17.95
N TRP A 122 3.61 -0.75 19.01
CA TRP A 122 4.66 -1.15 19.94
C TRP A 122 5.54 -2.30 19.43
N TRP A 123 4.96 -3.22 18.65
CA TRP A 123 5.60 -4.49 18.31
C TRP A 123 5.92 -4.65 16.83
N ILE A 124 5.16 -3.99 15.97
CA ILE A 124 5.27 -4.18 14.51
C ILE A 124 5.98 -2.99 13.88
N ASP A 125 5.52 -1.78 14.14
CA ASP A 125 6.12 -0.56 13.61
C ASP A 125 6.15 0.55 14.65
N PRO A 126 7.26 0.69 15.40
CA PRO A 126 7.41 1.76 16.39
C PRO A 126 7.39 3.18 15.80
N GLY A 127 7.63 3.29 14.49
CA GLY A 127 7.58 4.56 13.75
C GLY A 127 6.19 4.97 13.29
N LEU A 128 5.18 4.14 13.55
CA LEU A 128 3.83 4.38 13.12
C LEU A 128 3.22 5.58 13.87
N ASP A 129 2.66 6.49 13.10
CA ASP A 129 1.92 7.65 13.57
C ASP A 129 0.52 7.61 12.97
N GLY A 130 -0.50 8.05 13.72
CA GLY A 130 -1.84 8.05 13.19
C GLY A 130 -2.91 8.34 14.21
N ASP A 131 -4.05 8.72 13.67
CA ASP A 131 -5.32 8.84 14.36
C ASP A 131 -6.40 8.08 13.59
N VAL A 132 -6.62 6.83 13.98
CA VAL A 132 -7.65 5.97 13.37
C VAL A 132 -9.08 6.29 13.85
N TYR A 133 -9.18 7.18 14.82
CA TYR A 133 -10.45 7.62 15.41
C TYR A 133 -10.80 9.07 15.06
N GLY A 134 -9.90 9.80 14.39
CA GLY A 134 -10.15 11.15 13.91
C GLY A 134 -11.19 11.20 12.79
N ASP A 135 -11.61 12.39 12.44
CA ASP A 135 -12.57 12.60 11.33
C ASP A 135 -11.93 12.25 9.97
N GLU A 136 -10.63 12.46 9.82
CA GLU A 136 -9.82 12.01 8.70
C GLU A 136 -8.83 10.94 9.20
N PRO A 137 -9.26 9.69 9.33
CA PRO A 137 -8.46 8.67 9.99
C PRO A 137 -7.31 8.19 9.10
N TYR A 138 -6.14 8.04 9.72
CA TYR A 138 -4.94 7.57 9.03
C TYR A 138 -4.02 6.76 9.95
N LEU A 139 -3.13 6.02 9.34
CA LEU A 139 -2.10 5.23 9.99
C LEU A 139 -0.87 5.18 9.09
N TYR A 140 0.07 6.11 9.27
CA TYR A 140 1.27 6.25 8.45
C TYR A 140 2.54 6.05 9.25
N GLY A 141 3.53 5.41 8.63
CA GLY A 141 4.90 5.46 9.08
C GLY A 141 5.76 6.29 8.14
N ALA A 142 6.85 6.88 8.63
CA ALA A 142 7.85 7.44 7.75
C ALA A 142 8.41 6.32 6.86
N LEU A 143 8.44 6.51 5.54
CA LEU A 143 8.82 5.45 4.59
C LEU A 143 10.13 4.76 5.00
N LEU A 144 11.14 5.54 5.38
CA LEU A 144 12.46 5.02 5.74
C LEU A 144 12.47 4.12 6.99
N SER A 145 11.52 4.28 7.92
CA SER A 145 11.42 3.45 9.13
C SER A 145 10.43 2.31 8.99
N SER A 146 9.43 2.42 8.14
CA SER A 146 8.34 1.45 8.03
C SER A 146 8.53 0.42 6.92
N ILE A 147 9.24 0.79 5.83
CA ILE A 147 9.47 -0.14 4.73
C ILE A 147 10.39 -1.29 5.15
N ASN A 148 10.07 -2.54 4.76
CA ASN A 148 10.84 -3.71 5.17
C ASN A 148 12.18 -3.79 4.44
N VAL A 149 12.21 -3.52 3.13
CA VAL A 149 13.43 -3.53 2.30
C VAL A 149 13.54 -2.24 1.52
N LEU A 150 14.73 -1.66 1.48
CA LEU A 150 15.05 -0.48 0.69
C LEU A 150 16.35 -0.68 -0.09
N ARG A 151 16.27 -0.54 -1.42
CA ARG A 151 17.44 -0.42 -2.30
C ARG A 151 17.50 0.98 -2.88
N ILE A 152 18.69 1.50 -2.98
CA ILE A 152 18.98 2.81 -3.56
C ILE A 152 19.73 2.56 -4.87
N GLY A 153 19.14 2.95 -5.97
CA GLY A 153 19.69 2.76 -7.32
C GLY A 153 20.50 3.95 -7.80
N ASP A 154 20.84 3.90 -9.07
CA ASP A 154 21.64 4.94 -9.74
C ASP A 154 20.81 6.20 -10.04
N LYS A 155 21.48 7.35 -10.04
CA LYS A 155 20.89 8.60 -10.47
C LYS A 155 20.91 8.68 -11.99
N GLY A 156 19.76 9.00 -12.59
CA GLY A 156 19.65 9.11 -14.05
C GLY A 156 19.55 7.77 -14.78
N SER A 157 19.47 6.65 -14.06
CA SER A 157 19.08 5.37 -14.63
C SER A 157 17.67 5.52 -15.18
N LYS A 158 17.56 5.78 -16.48
CA LYS A 158 16.28 5.69 -17.17
C LYS A 158 15.94 4.22 -17.22
N THR A 159 15.19 3.72 -16.25
CA THR A 159 14.50 2.43 -16.36
C THR A 159 13.35 2.50 -17.39
N HIS A 160 13.56 3.26 -18.45
CA HIS A 160 13.00 2.99 -19.76
C HIS A 160 13.92 1.95 -20.41
N GLY A 161 14.09 0.81 -19.71
CA GLY A 161 14.67 -0.36 -20.32
C GLY A 161 13.83 -0.65 -21.53
N LYS A 162 14.45 -0.67 -22.71
CA LYS A 162 13.98 -1.54 -23.76
C LYS A 162 13.69 -2.86 -23.06
N GLU A 163 12.40 -3.21 -22.97
CA GLU A 163 12.00 -4.58 -22.67
C GLU A 163 12.70 -5.41 -23.76
N GLU A 164 13.81 -6.04 -23.42
CA GLU A 164 14.34 -7.11 -24.22
C GLU A 164 13.26 -8.19 -24.16
N GLU A 165 12.51 -8.32 -25.24
CA GLU A 165 11.55 -9.40 -25.44
C GLU A 165 12.30 -10.72 -25.20
N GLY A 166 12.04 -11.34 -24.03
CA GLY A 166 12.61 -12.63 -23.67
C GLY A 166 13.34 -12.70 -22.32
N SER A 167 13.59 -11.62 -21.61
CA SER A 167 14.10 -11.73 -20.23
C SER A 167 12.95 -12.19 -19.33
N LYS A 168 13.09 -13.39 -18.75
CA LYS A 168 12.27 -13.80 -17.62
C LYS A 168 12.48 -12.76 -16.53
N GLN A 169 11.51 -11.87 -16.35
CA GLN A 169 11.58 -10.88 -15.30
C GLN A 169 11.53 -11.64 -13.98
N GLU A 170 12.65 -11.66 -13.26
CA GLU A 170 12.69 -12.30 -11.95
C GLU A 170 11.69 -11.60 -11.02
N PRO A 171 11.02 -12.36 -10.12
CA PRO A 171 10.14 -11.76 -9.14
C PRO A 171 10.90 -10.69 -8.35
N VAL A 172 10.28 -9.53 -8.15
CA VAL A 172 10.90 -8.39 -7.50
C VAL A 172 11.11 -8.72 -6.02
N VAL A 173 12.28 -9.26 -5.70
CA VAL A 173 12.77 -9.46 -4.33
C VAL A 173 13.88 -8.45 -4.12
N TYR A 174 13.67 -7.53 -3.20
CA TYR A 174 14.65 -6.51 -2.90
C TYR A 174 15.49 -6.91 -1.70
N GLU A 175 16.80 -6.77 -1.84
CA GLU A 175 17.75 -6.98 -0.75
C GLU A 175 18.27 -5.64 -0.25
N GLU A 176 18.37 -5.50 1.07
CA GLU A 176 19.04 -4.37 1.71
C GLU A 176 20.54 -4.42 1.36
N GLY A 177 21.20 -3.28 1.20
CA GLY A 177 22.62 -3.20 0.96
C GLY A 177 22.99 -2.59 -0.39
N ALA A 178 24.11 -3.03 -0.95
CA ALA A 178 24.69 -2.48 -2.16
C ALA A 178 23.80 -2.69 -3.40
N PHE A 179 23.64 -1.63 -4.19
CA PHE A 179 23.01 -1.68 -5.49
C PHE A 179 23.45 -0.46 -6.29
N GLY A 180 24.27 -0.66 -7.31
CA GLY A 180 24.79 0.45 -8.11
C GLY A 180 25.46 1.52 -7.25
N SER A 181 25.16 2.80 -7.52
CA SER A 181 25.68 3.94 -6.75
C SER A 181 25.06 4.08 -5.35
N GLY A 182 24.09 3.26 -5.01
CA GLY A 182 23.38 3.31 -3.73
C GLY A 182 24.28 3.07 -2.54
N GLU A 183 25.38 2.31 -2.69
CA GLU A 183 26.36 2.12 -1.61
C GLU A 183 27.06 3.43 -1.23
N GLU A 184 27.38 4.28 -2.19
CA GLU A 184 27.97 5.59 -1.93
C GLU A 184 26.99 6.50 -1.17
N VAL A 185 25.73 6.51 -1.57
CA VAL A 185 24.67 7.24 -0.86
C VAL A 185 24.51 6.73 0.56
N ARG A 186 24.52 5.41 0.76
CA ARG A 186 24.50 4.81 2.11
C ARG A 186 25.68 5.28 2.96
N LYS A 187 26.89 5.25 2.42
CA LYS A 187 28.09 5.74 3.11
C LYS A 187 28.01 7.23 3.43
N GLN A 188 27.58 8.05 2.47
CA GLN A 188 27.43 9.49 2.63
C GLN A 188 26.47 9.86 3.77
N HIS A 189 25.36 9.14 3.90
CA HIS A 189 24.34 9.38 4.92
C HIS A 189 24.45 8.46 6.13
N ASN A 190 25.54 7.69 6.26
CA ASN A 190 25.76 6.73 7.36
C ASN A 190 24.59 5.74 7.52
N LEU A 191 24.01 5.29 6.40
CA LEU A 191 22.86 4.40 6.44
C LEU A 191 23.29 2.97 6.79
N PRO A 192 22.65 2.33 7.78
CA PRO A 192 22.88 0.94 8.09
C PRO A 192 22.59 0.02 6.89
N SER A 193 23.34 -1.08 6.80
CA SER A 193 23.24 -2.03 5.70
C SER A 193 22.12 -3.06 5.84
N THR A 194 21.54 -3.20 7.04
CA THR A 194 20.44 -4.14 7.30
C THR A 194 19.12 -3.41 7.50
N ALA A 195 18.01 -4.03 7.10
CA ALA A 195 16.67 -3.47 7.21
C ALA A 195 16.34 -3.06 8.66
N ALA A 196 16.56 -3.96 9.63
CA ALA A 196 16.25 -3.67 11.04
C ALA A 196 17.08 -2.51 11.61
N ALA A 197 18.36 -2.43 11.25
CA ALA A 197 19.22 -1.33 11.70
C ALA A 197 18.81 -0.01 11.03
N ARG A 198 18.45 -0.03 9.75
CA ARG A 198 17.94 1.13 9.02
C ARG A 198 16.61 1.64 9.60
N GLN A 199 15.66 0.74 9.83
CA GLN A 199 14.38 1.11 10.45
C GLN A 199 14.60 1.79 11.80
N LYS A 200 15.42 1.19 12.66
CA LYS A 200 15.78 1.76 13.96
C LYS A 200 16.48 3.13 13.84
N HIS A 201 17.39 3.29 12.87
CA HIS A 201 18.09 4.55 12.62
C HIS A 201 17.09 5.68 12.28
N PHE A 202 16.12 5.39 11.43
CA PHE A 202 15.13 6.35 10.98
C PHE A 202 13.91 6.51 11.92
N LEU A 203 13.86 5.83 13.07
CA LEU A 203 12.95 6.26 14.14
C LEU A 203 13.30 7.65 14.65
N ASN A 204 14.57 8.05 14.55
CA ASN A 204 14.99 9.40 14.86
C ASN A 204 14.60 10.38 13.73
N GLU A 205 13.88 11.43 14.11
CA GLU A 205 13.40 12.46 13.19
C GLU A 205 14.52 13.23 12.50
N GLU A 206 15.60 13.56 13.23
CA GLU A 206 16.73 14.30 12.69
C GLU A 206 17.45 13.49 11.59
N HIS A 207 17.53 12.17 11.75
CA HIS A 207 18.05 11.31 10.69
C HIS A 207 17.16 11.31 9.45
N ARG A 208 15.83 11.33 9.63
CA ARG A 208 14.90 11.46 8.50
C ARG A 208 15.02 12.79 7.79
N LYS A 209 15.20 13.89 8.53
CA LYS A 209 15.38 15.24 7.97
C LYS A 209 16.69 15.38 7.20
N SER A 210 17.72 14.67 7.62
CA SER A 210 19.03 14.72 6.94
C SER A 210 19.09 13.90 5.64
N TYR A 211 18.13 12.99 5.42
CA TYR A 211 18.07 12.18 4.20
C TYR A 211 17.19 12.84 3.14
N VAL A 212 17.64 12.78 1.90
CA VAL A 212 16.89 13.29 0.74
C VAL A 212 16.71 12.19 -0.30
N PHE A 213 15.47 11.94 -0.68
CA PHE A 213 15.16 11.19 -1.89
C PHE A 213 15.43 12.10 -3.08
N GLU A 214 16.59 11.94 -3.70
CA GLU A 214 17.06 12.83 -4.77
C GLU A 214 16.24 12.64 -6.04
N ALA A 215 15.92 13.74 -6.69
CA ALA A 215 15.31 13.74 -8.02
C ALA A 215 16.14 12.92 -9.03
N GLY A 216 15.46 12.07 -9.81
CA GLY A 216 16.08 11.22 -10.81
C GLY A 216 16.84 10.00 -10.27
N ARG A 217 16.78 9.74 -8.94
CA ARG A 217 17.35 8.53 -8.33
C ARG A 217 16.26 7.50 -8.06
N GLU A 218 16.43 6.29 -8.58
CA GLU A 218 15.49 5.21 -8.32
C GLU A 218 15.65 4.67 -6.89
N HIS A 219 14.53 4.46 -6.24
CA HIS A 219 14.43 3.76 -4.96
C HIS A 219 13.50 2.57 -5.14
N GLN A 220 13.92 1.40 -4.66
CA GLN A 220 13.13 0.18 -4.71
C GLN A 220 12.79 -0.23 -3.28
N CYS A 221 11.50 -0.49 -3.06
CA CYS A 221 10.93 -0.77 -1.75
C CYS A 221 10.13 -2.07 -1.78
N ASP A 222 10.17 -2.79 -0.66
CA ASP A 222 9.24 -3.88 -0.41
C ASP A 222 8.64 -3.73 0.99
N PHE A 223 7.32 -3.77 1.05
CA PHE A 223 6.53 -3.73 2.28
C PHE A 223 5.72 -5.00 2.37
N PHE A 224 5.95 -5.78 3.40
CA PHE A 224 5.28 -7.05 3.62
C PHE A 224 5.04 -7.29 5.11
N ASN A 225 4.02 -8.06 5.42
CA ASN A 225 3.82 -8.56 6.79
C ASN A 225 2.98 -9.84 6.83
N PRO A 226 3.11 -10.64 7.91
CA PRO A 226 2.36 -11.87 8.09
C PRO A 226 1.00 -11.65 8.78
N TYR A 227 0.66 -10.41 9.17
CA TYR A 227 -0.40 -10.16 10.14
C TYR A 227 -1.77 -9.95 9.52
N LEU A 228 -1.86 -9.24 8.38
CA LEU A 228 -3.14 -8.99 7.72
C LEU A 228 -3.40 -10.04 6.63
N ASP A 229 -4.46 -10.81 6.81
CA ASP A 229 -4.95 -11.75 5.82
C ASP A 229 -6.13 -11.15 5.08
N PHE A 230 -5.93 -10.79 3.81
CA PHE A 230 -6.96 -10.14 3.00
C PHE A 230 -8.11 -11.08 2.63
N ASN A 231 -7.86 -12.40 2.49
CA ASN A 231 -8.91 -13.33 2.08
C ASN A 231 -9.90 -13.60 3.21
N GLU A 232 -9.42 -13.63 4.45
CA GLU A 232 -10.27 -13.76 5.63
C GLU A 232 -10.66 -12.39 6.20
N PHE A 233 -10.01 -11.34 5.74
CA PHE A 233 -10.06 -9.98 6.29
C PHE A 233 -9.95 -10.00 7.80
N ALA A 234 -8.81 -10.51 8.24
CA ALA A 234 -8.52 -10.80 9.64
C ALA A 234 -7.07 -10.46 10.01
N LEU A 235 -6.87 -10.05 11.25
CA LEU A 235 -5.54 -9.87 11.85
C LEU A 235 -5.09 -11.17 12.50
N LYS A 236 -3.92 -11.69 12.10
CA LYS A 236 -3.29 -12.91 12.61
C LYS A 236 -2.00 -12.53 13.34
N ILE A 237 -2.12 -12.06 14.58
CA ILE A 237 -1.00 -11.51 15.36
C ILE A 237 0.04 -12.58 15.76
N GLY A 238 -0.28 -13.86 15.70
CA GLY A 238 0.63 -14.94 16.09
C GLY A 238 0.67 -15.19 17.61
N TYR A 239 1.74 -15.84 18.10
CA TYR A 239 1.98 -16.11 19.53
C TYR A 239 0.81 -16.82 20.25
N GLY A 240 0.07 -17.69 19.55
CA GLY A 240 -1.06 -18.41 20.12
C GLY A 240 -2.34 -17.57 20.30
N MET A 241 -2.34 -16.31 19.88
CA MET A 241 -3.55 -15.48 19.86
C MET A 241 -4.47 -15.91 18.71
N PRO A 242 -5.80 -15.99 18.96
CA PRO A 242 -6.74 -16.25 17.88
C PRO A 242 -6.72 -15.14 16.84
N ALA A 243 -7.04 -15.48 15.60
CA ALA A 243 -7.23 -14.47 14.55
C ALA A 243 -8.39 -13.55 14.93
N ILE A 244 -8.18 -12.24 14.75
CA ILE A 244 -9.21 -11.22 14.98
C ILE A 244 -9.88 -10.94 13.64
N SER A 245 -11.12 -11.39 13.49
CA SER A 245 -11.92 -11.09 12.29
C SER A 245 -12.27 -9.60 12.24
N ILE A 246 -11.90 -8.93 11.18
CA ILE A 246 -12.23 -7.53 10.94
C ILE A 246 -13.52 -7.43 10.13
N ILE A 247 -13.80 -8.42 9.27
CA ILE A 247 -14.90 -8.36 8.29
C ILE A 247 -16.26 -8.12 8.96
N GLY A 248 -16.50 -8.66 10.14
CA GLY A 248 -17.75 -8.48 10.87
C GLY A 248 -17.99 -7.07 11.40
N SER A 249 -16.93 -6.30 11.55
CA SER A 249 -16.92 -4.92 12.04
C SER A 249 -16.57 -3.90 10.94
N TRP A 250 -16.26 -4.38 9.74
CA TRP A 250 -15.92 -3.53 8.61
C TRP A 250 -17.19 -2.98 7.95
N ASP A 251 -17.18 -1.70 7.64
CA ASP A 251 -18.35 -0.98 7.13
C ASP A 251 -18.43 -0.95 5.60
N GLY A 252 -17.49 -1.60 4.92
CA GLY A 252 -17.43 -1.70 3.46
C GLY A 252 -16.55 -0.66 2.80
N GLN A 253 -15.99 0.32 3.55
CA GLN A 253 -15.04 1.25 2.95
C GLN A 253 -13.81 0.52 2.39
N PRO A 254 -13.13 1.05 1.37
CA PRO A 254 -11.93 0.45 0.85
C PRO A 254 -10.76 0.59 1.84
N LEU A 255 -9.86 -0.40 1.85
CA LEU A 255 -8.58 -0.25 2.52
C LEU A 255 -7.58 0.34 1.52
N ARG A 256 -6.95 1.45 1.89
CA ARG A 256 -5.95 2.11 1.05
C ARG A 256 -4.56 1.96 1.62
N TYR A 257 -3.58 1.80 0.73
CA TYR A 257 -2.17 2.04 0.99
C TYR A 257 -1.72 3.23 0.16
N VAL A 258 -1.13 4.21 0.81
CA VAL A 258 -0.78 5.48 0.19
C VAL A 258 0.68 5.80 0.44
N LEU A 259 1.41 6.13 -0.62
CA LEU A 259 2.68 6.83 -0.52
C LEU A 259 2.40 8.32 -0.66
N LYS A 260 2.73 9.11 0.36
CA LYS A 260 2.31 10.51 0.49
C LYS A 260 3.44 11.41 0.95
N ASN A 261 3.45 12.63 0.44
CA ASN A 261 4.26 13.70 0.98
C ASN A 261 3.41 14.47 2.03
N ARG A 262 3.74 14.30 3.33
CA ARG A 262 3.00 14.92 4.44
C ARG A 262 3.12 16.44 4.49
N GLU A 263 4.19 17.03 3.94
CA GLU A 263 4.39 18.47 3.92
C GLU A 263 3.43 19.16 2.96
N THR A 264 3.30 18.60 1.76
CA THR A 264 2.42 19.15 0.71
C THR A 264 1.02 18.56 0.74
N ASN A 265 0.78 17.57 1.58
CA ASN A 265 -0.43 16.76 1.65
C ASN A 265 -0.81 16.07 0.32
N LYS A 266 0.16 15.84 -0.58
CA LYS A 266 -0.07 15.22 -1.87
C LYS A 266 0.30 13.74 -1.86
N GLU A 267 -0.58 12.92 -2.40
CA GLU A 267 -0.32 11.54 -2.71
C GLU A 267 0.65 11.41 -3.89
N LEU A 268 1.53 10.41 -3.84
CA LEU A 268 2.40 10.02 -4.91
C LEU A 268 1.83 8.83 -5.67
N PHE A 269 1.27 7.88 -4.94
CA PHE A 269 0.40 6.84 -5.46
C PHE A 269 -0.56 6.33 -4.38
N VAL A 270 -1.67 5.77 -4.84
CA VAL A 270 -2.71 5.15 -4.00
C VAL A 270 -3.00 3.75 -4.52
N ILE A 271 -2.99 2.77 -3.62
CA ILE A 271 -3.44 1.40 -3.87
C ILE A 271 -4.73 1.21 -3.08
N VAL A 272 -5.78 0.78 -3.75
CA VAL A 272 -7.11 0.57 -3.16
C VAL A 272 -7.46 -0.90 -3.19
N ILE A 273 -7.78 -1.45 -2.03
CA ILE A 273 -8.24 -2.83 -1.87
C ILE A 273 -9.70 -2.79 -1.45
N SER A 274 -10.57 -3.20 -2.36
CA SER A 274 -12.03 -3.22 -2.17
C SER A 274 -12.53 -4.64 -1.93
N LEU A 275 -13.47 -4.78 -1.01
CA LEU A 275 -14.22 -5.99 -0.75
C LEU A 275 -15.54 -5.93 -1.52
N ILE A 276 -15.64 -6.67 -2.63
CA ILE A 276 -16.84 -6.67 -3.48
C ILE A 276 -17.75 -7.81 -3.06
N PRO A 277 -18.99 -7.53 -2.62
CA PRO A 277 -19.94 -8.57 -2.24
C PRO A 277 -20.23 -9.54 -3.38
N THR A 278 -20.20 -10.83 -3.10
CA THR A 278 -20.64 -11.86 -4.06
C THR A 278 -22.14 -11.74 -4.32
N LYS A 279 -22.64 -12.38 -5.41
CA LYS A 279 -24.06 -12.40 -5.70
C LYS A 279 -24.92 -12.95 -4.56
N GLU A 280 -24.37 -13.86 -3.79
CA GLU A 280 -25.04 -14.46 -2.63
C GLU A 280 -25.05 -13.50 -1.42
N ALA A 281 -23.97 -12.75 -1.22
CA ALA A 281 -23.91 -11.71 -0.22
C ALA A 281 -24.87 -10.56 -0.56
N LYS A 282 -24.97 -10.17 -1.84
CA LYS A 282 -25.95 -9.16 -2.30
C LYS A 282 -27.40 -9.57 -2.00
N LYS A 283 -27.75 -10.85 -2.20
CA LYS A 283 -29.07 -11.38 -1.82
C LYS A 283 -29.33 -11.34 -0.33
N LYS A 284 -28.29 -11.34 0.50
CA LYS A 284 -28.37 -11.22 1.97
C LYS A 284 -28.35 -9.77 2.48
N GLY A 285 -28.35 -8.77 1.58
CA GLY A 285 -28.41 -7.36 1.93
C GLY A 285 -27.05 -6.71 2.25
N VAL A 286 -25.95 -7.34 1.89
CA VAL A 286 -24.62 -6.73 1.99
C VAL A 286 -24.46 -5.67 0.90
N LYS A 287 -24.21 -4.41 1.30
CA LYS A 287 -24.03 -3.29 0.38
C LYS A 287 -22.66 -3.34 -0.30
N GLU A 288 -22.61 -2.91 -1.55
CA GLU A 288 -21.33 -2.56 -2.21
C GLU A 288 -20.73 -1.32 -1.53
N PRO A 289 -19.39 -1.15 -1.55
CA PRO A 289 -18.79 0.12 -1.19
C PRO A 289 -19.41 1.21 -2.07
N GLU A 290 -19.94 2.25 -1.47
CA GLU A 290 -20.50 3.37 -2.23
C GLU A 290 -19.38 4.06 -3.01
N GLU A 291 -19.39 3.94 -4.33
CA GLU A 291 -18.60 4.81 -5.19
C GLU A 291 -19.23 6.21 -5.11
N LYS A 292 -18.66 7.10 -4.30
CA LYS A 292 -19.05 8.50 -4.17
C LYS A 292 -18.83 9.33 -5.45
N LEU A 293 -18.63 8.72 -6.61
CA LEU A 293 -18.22 9.40 -7.84
C LEU A 293 -19.36 9.88 -8.75
N GLU A 294 -20.61 9.54 -8.47
CA GLU A 294 -21.70 9.99 -9.36
C GLU A 294 -22.25 11.41 -9.07
N GLU A 295 -21.98 11.98 -7.90
CA GLU A 295 -22.54 13.29 -7.55
C GLU A 295 -21.74 14.50 -8.04
N VAL A 296 -20.43 14.38 -8.24
CA VAL A 296 -19.60 15.52 -8.69
C VAL A 296 -19.84 15.87 -10.18
N HIS A 297 -20.30 14.92 -10.99
CA HIS A 297 -20.52 15.15 -12.43
C HIS A 297 -21.90 15.70 -12.78
N LYS A 298 -22.84 15.75 -11.83
CA LYS A 298 -24.18 16.34 -12.08
C LYS A 298 -24.30 17.81 -11.75
N GLU A 299 -23.39 18.39 -10.97
CA GLU A 299 -23.44 19.82 -10.65
C GLU A 299 -22.72 20.71 -11.67
N GLU A 300 -21.85 20.19 -12.52
CA GLU A 300 -21.16 21.01 -13.54
C GLU A 300 -21.87 21.12 -14.90
N VAL A 301 -22.95 20.37 -15.13
CA VAL A 301 -23.68 20.41 -16.40
C VAL A 301 -25.00 21.21 -16.33
N GLY A 302 -25.35 21.76 -15.14
CA GLY A 302 -26.58 22.45 -14.90
C GLY A 302 -26.55 23.99 -14.97
N GLY A 303 -25.47 24.60 -15.45
CA GLY A 303 -25.28 26.05 -15.35
C GLY A 303 -24.84 26.77 -16.62
N ALA A 304 -25.42 26.46 -17.78
CA ALA A 304 -25.20 27.31 -18.95
C ALA A 304 -26.31 27.07 -19.97
N ASP A 305 -27.45 27.68 -19.73
CA ASP A 305 -28.43 28.12 -20.73
C ASP A 305 -29.55 28.87 -19.98
N ASP A 306 -29.51 30.18 -20.03
CA ASP A 306 -30.61 31.10 -20.12
C ASP A 306 -30.13 32.52 -19.79
N GLU A 307 -29.76 33.26 -20.80
CA GLU A 307 -30.02 34.70 -20.92
C GLU A 307 -29.56 35.16 -22.31
N LEU A 308 -30.48 35.11 -23.25
CA LEU A 308 -30.53 35.98 -24.42
C LEU A 308 -31.98 36.10 -24.83
N ASP A 309 -32.64 37.15 -24.32
CA ASP A 309 -33.60 38.03 -25.05
C ASP A 309 -33.75 39.35 -24.30
#